data_9926ce6fdfc0fe052b1435b6811f906b
#
_entry.id   9926ce6fdfc0fe052b1435b6811f906b
#
_cell.length_a   1.000
_cell.length_b   1.000
_cell.length_c   1.000
_cell.angle_alpha   90.00
_cell.angle_beta   90.00
_cell.angle_gamma   90.00
#
_symmetry.space_group_name_H-M   'P 1'
#
loop_
_entity.id
_entity.type
_entity.pdbx_description
1 polymer ?
#
loop_
_entity_poly.entity_id
_entity_poly.type
_entity_poly.pdbx_seq_one_letter_code
_entity_poly.pdbx_strand_id
1 'polypeptide(L)'
;MIENRLKKGLGRGLSSFLGDSVKKIETNKVLIKDLTRNKFQPRKHISKESLEELTNSIKEQGVIQPIVVRPDKSFKGKYEIIAGERRWLASQNAGLHEVPAVILDVDDVKSLEFSIVENVQRQDLNAVEEARGYQRLVNDFNYNQEKLSQFIGKSRSYIANSLRLLSLPEEVLTMVVQGNLSAGHARSLIGLNNSVDVAKKIIEKKLSVRQSEILVKQFRDKKFKLVTKKDSNILDLQKILEEKTGLSVSINNKKNNTGIISFEYRDLEQLDKLISIIKNNY
;
A
#
# COMPACT_ATOMS: atom_id res chain seq x y z
N MET A 1 -28.92 22.27 -20.02
CA MET A 1 -28.49 22.36 -18.60
C MET A 1 -28.45 21.00 -17.86
N ILE A 2 -29.09 19.96 -18.32
CA ILE A 2 -29.13 18.61 -17.71
C ILE A 2 -27.83 17.81 -17.95
N GLU A 3 -27.20 17.96 -19.13
CA GLU A 3 -25.96 17.23 -19.49
C GLU A 3 -24.76 17.55 -18.60
N ASN A 4 -24.64 18.78 -18.08
CA ASN A 4 -23.52 19.16 -17.20
C ASN A 4 -23.67 18.65 -15.74
N ARG A 5 -24.89 18.29 -15.32
CA ARG A 5 -25.16 17.69 -14.00
C ARG A 5 -24.82 16.20 -13.98
N LEU A 6 -25.02 15.48 -15.07
CA LEU A 6 -24.71 14.05 -15.20
C LEU A 6 -23.20 13.79 -15.17
N LYS A 7 -22.39 14.65 -15.81
CA LYS A 7 -20.91 14.56 -15.75
C LYS A 7 -20.33 14.82 -14.35
N LYS A 8 -21.05 15.56 -13.49
CA LYS A 8 -20.66 15.78 -12.07
C LYS A 8 -21.09 14.64 -11.15
N GLY A 9 -22.12 13.87 -11.49
CA GLY A 9 -22.67 12.78 -10.69
C GLY A 9 -21.96 11.44 -10.87
N LEU A 10 -21.42 11.19 -12.06
CA LEU A 10 -20.54 10.06 -12.33
C LEU A 10 -19.12 10.49 -11.97
N GLY A 11 -18.54 9.96 -10.91
CA GLY A 11 -17.20 10.34 -10.43
C GLY A 11 -16.17 10.45 -11.57
N ARG A 12 -15.14 11.30 -11.39
CA ARG A 12 -14.10 11.59 -12.41
C ARG A 12 -13.48 10.35 -13.05
N GLY A 13 -13.46 9.19 -12.35
CA GLY A 13 -12.95 7.92 -12.84
C GLY A 13 -13.82 7.30 -13.93
N LEU A 14 -15.13 7.41 -13.81
CA LEU A 14 -16.07 6.82 -14.78
C LEU A 14 -16.00 7.49 -16.15
N SER A 15 -15.92 8.81 -16.15
CA SER A 15 -15.79 9.60 -17.39
C SER A 15 -14.44 9.38 -18.08
N SER A 16 -13.38 9.13 -17.31
CA SER A 16 -12.04 8.82 -17.83
C SER A 16 -11.94 7.40 -18.41
N PHE A 17 -12.68 6.44 -17.81
CA PHE A 17 -12.70 5.04 -18.25
C PHE A 17 -13.49 4.81 -19.53
N LEU A 18 -14.59 5.54 -19.67
CA LEU A 18 -15.49 5.36 -20.81
C LEU A 18 -14.95 5.95 -22.12
N GLY A 19 -13.90 6.80 -22.07
CA GLY A 19 -13.29 7.42 -23.26
C GLY A 19 -14.30 8.10 -24.18
N ASP A 20 -13.89 8.46 -25.37
CA ASP A 20 -14.76 9.03 -26.42
C ASP A 20 -15.77 8.01 -27.03
N SER A 21 -15.68 6.74 -26.62
CA SER A 21 -16.49 5.66 -27.18
C SER A 21 -17.93 5.62 -26.66
N VAL A 22 -18.26 6.33 -25.59
CA VAL A 22 -19.63 6.38 -25.05
C VAL A 22 -20.33 7.65 -25.52
N LYS A 23 -20.81 7.57 -26.75
CA LYS A 23 -21.79 8.51 -27.27
C LYS A 23 -23.10 8.35 -26.48
N LYS A 24 -23.40 9.35 -25.61
CA LYS A 24 -24.62 9.46 -24.79
C LYS A 24 -24.77 8.38 -23.70
N ILE A 25 -24.41 8.73 -22.49
CA ILE A 25 -24.85 8.00 -21.30
C ILE A 25 -26.32 8.36 -21.08
N GLU A 26 -27.21 7.49 -21.53
CA GLU A 26 -28.64 7.61 -21.25
C GLU A 26 -28.95 6.94 -19.91
N THR A 27 -29.60 7.68 -19.03
CA THR A 27 -30.12 7.11 -17.78
C THR A 27 -31.50 6.55 -18.06
N ASN A 28 -31.63 5.24 -17.94
CA ASN A 28 -32.90 4.54 -18.12
C ASN A 28 -33.50 4.17 -16.77
N LYS A 29 -34.81 4.10 -16.65
CA LYS A 29 -35.47 3.51 -15.48
C LYS A 29 -35.52 2.00 -15.67
N VAL A 30 -35.00 1.27 -14.69
CA VAL A 30 -34.97 -0.20 -14.69
C VAL A 30 -35.74 -0.71 -13.48
N LEU A 31 -36.54 -1.74 -13.69
CA LEU A 31 -37.29 -2.38 -12.60
C LEU A 31 -36.31 -3.08 -11.62
N ILE A 32 -36.50 -2.87 -10.32
CA ILE A 32 -35.64 -3.45 -9.27
C ILE A 32 -35.61 -4.97 -9.35
N LYS A 33 -36.71 -5.62 -9.70
CA LYS A 33 -36.81 -7.08 -9.87
C LYS A 33 -35.96 -7.65 -11.01
N ASP A 34 -35.57 -6.80 -11.99
CA ASP A 34 -34.78 -7.20 -13.15
C ASP A 34 -33.27 -6.99 -12.90
N LEU A 35 -32.91 -6.47 -11.72
CA LEU A 35 -31.54 -6.27 -11.30
C LEU A 35 -31.03 -7.48 -10.52
N THR A 36 -29.86 -8.00 -10.91
CA THR A 36 -29.18 -9.13 -10.28
C THR A 36 -27.83 -8.70 -9.69
N ARG A 37 -27.43 -9.36 -8.64
CA ARG A 37 -26.12 -9.12 -8.00
C ARG A 37 -24.98 -9.62 -8.86
N ASN A 38 -23.88 -8.87 -8.92
CA ASN A 38 -22.66 -9.37 -9.55
C ASN A 38 -21.99 -10.42 -8.68
N LYS A 39 -21.60 -11.55 -9.27
CA LYS A 39 -20.90 -12.67 -8.59
C LYS A 39 -19.52 -12.29 -8.05
N PHE A 40 -18.92 -11.23 -8.57
CA PHE A 40 -17.54 -10.80 -8.25
C PHE A 40 -17.45 -9.63 -7.26
N GLN A 41 -18.55 -9.26 -6.60
CA GLN A 41 -18.55 -8.14 -5.64
C GLN A 41 -17.73 -8.46 -4.39
N PRO A 42 -16.67 -7.68 -4.08
CA PRO A 42 -15.75 -7.96 -2.98
C PRO A 42 -16.31 -7.58 -1.60
N ARG A 43 -17.40 -6.83 -1.53
CA ARG A 43 -17.90 -6.29 -0.26
C ARG A 43 -18.72 -7.31 0.52
N LYS A 44 -18.11 -7.91 1.57
CA LYS A 44 -18.77 -8.90 2.42
C LYS A 44 -19.61 -8.31 3.57
N HIS A 45 -19.34 -7.07 4.00
CA HIS A 45 -20.02 -6.44 5.14
C HIS A 45 -20.57 -5.06 4.78
N ILE A 46 -21.88 -4.92 4.81
CA ILE A 46 -22.59 -3.65 4.78
C ILE A 46 -23.12 -3.43 6.19
N SER A 47 -22.74 -2.34 6.87
CA SER A 47 -23.31 -2.05 8.19
C SER A 47 -24.81 -1.76 8.05
N LYS A 48 -25.63 -2.32 8.95
CA LYS A 48 -27.09 -2.15 8.91
C LYS A 48 -27.46 -0.68 9.08
N GLU A 49 -26.81 0.02 10.02
CA GLU A 49 -27.02 1.44 10.29
C GLU A 49 -26.83 2.32 9.05
N SER A 50 -25.70 2.17 8.35
CA SER A 50 -25.42 2.96 7.14
C SER A 50 -26.30 2.60 5.94
N LEU A 51 -26.94 1.42 5.95
CA LEU A 51 -27.93 1.05 4.96
C LEU A 51 -29.29 1.67 5.27
N GLU A 52 -29.68 1.74 6.55
CA GLU A 52 -30.91 2.38 7.02
C GLU A 52 -30.90 3.88 6.75
N GLU A 53 -29.78 4.58 7.05
CA GLU A 53 -29.64 6.00 6.71
C GLU A 53 -29.81 6.25 5.20
N LEU A 54 -29.15 5.41 4.36
CA LEU A 54 -29.30 5.52 2.91
C LEU A 54 -30.73 5.21 2.45
N THR A 55 -31.41 4.26 3.10
CA THR A 55 -32.81 3.90 2.80
C THR A 55 -33.73 5.09 3.07
N ASN A 56 -33.55 5.77 4.20
CA ASN A 56 -34.33 6.95 4.55
C ASN A 56 -34.09 8.11 3.56
N SER A 57 -32.84 8.37 3.22
CA SER A 57 -32.52 9.37 2.22
C SER A 57 -33.15 9.07 0.85
N ILE A 58 -33.16 7.78 0.44
CA ILE A 58 -33.78 7.36 -0.85
C ILE A 58 -35.31 7.46 -0.79
N LYS A 59 -35.95 7.24 0.36
CA LYS A 59 -37.39 7.46 0.54
C LYS A 59 -37.78 8.93 0.35
N GLU A 60 -36.95 9.85 0.82
CA GLU A 60 -37.24 11.30 0.76
C GLU A 60 -36.91 11.91 -0.60
N GLN A 61 -35.75 11.58 -1.17
CA GLN A 61 -35.19 12.27 -2.35
C GLN A 61 -35.12 11.40 -3.61
N GLY A 62 -35.45 10.10 -3.49
CA GLY A 62 -35.22 9.14 -4.56
C GLY A 62 -33.74 8.81 -4.77
N VAL A 63 -33.46 8.06 -5.80
CA VAL A 63 -32.06 7.70 -6.16
C VAL A 63 -31.48 8.82 -7.05
N ILE A 64 -30.68 9.71 -6.45
CA ILE A 64 -30.05 10.84 -7.16
C ILE A 64 -28.96 10.35 -8.11
N GLN A 65 -28.10 9.44 -7.64
CA GLN A 65 -27.01 8.89 -8.43
C GLN A 65 -27.42 7.54 -9.03
N PRO A 66 -27.44 7.38 -10.36
CA PRO A 66 -27.91 6.15 -11.00
C PRO A 66 -27.03 4.95 -10.66
N ILE A 67 -27.63 3.76 -10.70
CA ILE A 67 -26.94 2.48 -10.57
C ILE A 67 -26.30 2.15 -11.93
N VAL A 68 -25.09 1.56 -11.93
CA VAL A 68 -24.44 1.12 -13.17
C VAL A 68 -24.68 -0.36 -13.35
N VAL A 69 -25.23 -0.73 -14.50
CA VAL A 69 -25.65 -2.09 -14.83
C VAL A 69 -25.19 -2.50 -16.23
N ARG A 70 -25.17 -3.78 -16.50
CA ARG A 70 -25.00 -4.34 -17.84
C ARG A 70 -26.11 -5.36 -18.14
N PRO A 71 -26.42 -5.67 -19.41
CA PRO A 71 -27.30 -6.76 -19.74
C PRO A 71 -26.79 -8.09 -19.18
N ASP A 72 -27.67 -8.87 -18.55
CA ASP A 72 -27.34 -10.20 -18.07
C ASP A 72 -27.26 -11.17 -19.27
N LYS A 73 -26.13 -11.88 -19.39
CA LYS A 73 -25.90 -12.84 -20.49
C LYS A 73 -26.77 -14.09 -20.39
N SER A 74 -27.17 -14.44 -19.17
CA SER A 74 -27.92 -15.67 -18.87
C SER A 74 -29.41 -15.48 -18.98
N PHE A 75 -29.93 -14.26 -18.74
CA PHE A 75 -31.35 -13.97 -18.67
C PHE A 75 -31.72 -12.73 -19.50
N LYS A 76 -32.37 -12.93 -20.62
CA LYS A 76 -32.83 -11.84 -21.48
C LYS A 76 -33.79 -10.90 -20.72
N GLY A 77 -33.53 -9.61 -20.78
CA GLY A 77 -34.32 -8.59 -20.07
C GLY A 77 -33.92 -8.34 -18.63
N LYS A 78 -32.91 -9.04 -18.10
CA LYS A 78 -32.31 -8.76 -16.79
C LYS A 78 -30.98 -8.03 -16.92
N TYR A 79 -30.57 -7.39 -15.83
CA TYR A 79 -29.35 -6.62 -15.76
C TYR A 79 -28.54 -7.00 -14.54
N GLU A 80 -27.25 -7.10 -14.70
CA GLU A 80 -26.29 -7.35 -13.63
C GLU A 80 -25.69 -6.03 -13.13
N ILE A 81 -25.68 -5.82 -11.80
CA ILE A 81 -25.18 -4.61 -11.18
C ILE A 81 -23.65 -4.60 -11.21
N ILE A 82 -23.05 -3.63 -11.89
CA ILE A 82 -21.60 -3.38 -11.90
C ILE A 82 -21.21 -2.52 -10.69
N ALA A 83 -21.95 -1.43 -10.43
CA ALA A 83 -21.71 -0.51 -9.33
C ALA A 83 -23.01 0.05 -8.75
N GLY A 84 -23.02 0.31 -7.43
CA GLY A 84 -24.18 0.88 -6.75
C GLY A 84 -25.06 -0.13 -6.01
N GLU A 85 -24.54 -1.29 -5.61
CA GLU A 85 -25.28 -2.34 -4.90
C GLU A 85 -25.98 -1.82 -3.62
N ARG A 86 -25.32 -0.93 -2.84
CA ARG A 86 -25.96 -0.33 -1.66
C ARG A 86 -27.21 0.47 -2.00
N ARG A 87 -27.16 1.23 -3.12
CA ARG A 87 -28.31 2.01 -3.60
C ARG A 87 -29.44 1.09 -4.04
N TRP A 88 -29.13 -0.01 -4.70
CA TRP A 88 -30.10 -1.04 -5.06
C TRP A 88 -30.77 -1.66 -3.84
N LEU A 89 -30.00 -2.13 -2.83
CA LEU A 89 -30.53 -2.67 -1.58
C LEU A 89 -31.37 -1.65 -0.81
N ALA A 90 -30.89 -0.42 -0.71
CA ALA A 90 -31.63 0.64 -0.03
C ALA A 90 -32.91 1.01 -0.79
N SER A 91 -32.94 0.93 -2.13
CA SER A 91 -34.13 1.12 -2.93
C SER A 91 -35.16 0.01 -2.75
N GLN A 92 -34.71 -1.24 -2.60
CA GLN A 92 -35.58 -2.36 -2.24
C GLN A 92 -36.23 -2.14 -0.86
N ASN A 93 -35.42 -1.75 0.14
CA ASN A 93 -35.90 -1.46 1.50
C ASN A 93 -36.82 -0.22 1.53
N ALA A 94 -36.62 0.71 0.64
CA ALA A 94 -37.47 1.89 0.48
C ALA A 94 -38.81 1.60 -0.23
N GLY A 95 -38.98 0.39 -0.80
CA GLY A 95 -40.20 -0.01 -1.52
C GLY A 95 -40.34 0.57 -2.93
N LEU A 96 -39.23 1.03 -3.55
CA LEU A 96 -39.25 1.51 -4.91
C LEU A 96 -39.48 0.35 -5.91
N HIS A 97 -40.18 0.60 -6.99
CA HIS A 97 -40.37 -0.38 -8.06
C HIS A 97 -39.32 -0.27 -9.18
N GLU A 98 -38.85 0.94 -9.41
CA GLU A 98 -37.85 1.26 -10.45
C GLU A 98 -36.74 2.16 -9.91
N VAL A 99 -35.57 2.09 -10.52
CA VAL A 99 -34.41 2.93 -10.17
C VAL A 99 -33.76 3.46 -11.43
N PRO A 100 -33.17 4.68 -11.37
CA PRO A 100 -32.38 5.19 -12.48
C PRO A 100 -31.11 4.34 -12.62
N ALA A 101 -30.84 3.85 -13.81
CA ALA A 101 -29.69 3.03 -14.13
C ALA A 101 -29.00 3.49 -15.42
N VAL A 102 -27.69 3.38 -15.44
CA VAL A 102 -26.85 3.52 -16.63
C VAL A 102 -26.55 2.12 -17.14
N ILE A 103 -26.98 1.82 -18.36
CA ILE A 103 -26.74 0.52 -18.97
C ILE A 103 -25.46 0.61 -19.80
N LEU A 104 -24.46 -0.21 -19.44
CA LEU A 104 -23.20 -0.33 -20.16
C LEU A 104 -23.16 -1.68 -20.87
N ASP A 105 -22.92 -1.67 -22.16
CA ASP A 105 -22.66 -2.91 -22.92
C ASP A 105 -21.15 -3.23 -22.82
N VAL A 106 -20.80 -3.97 -21.75
CA VAL A 106 -19.43 -4.35 -21.44
C VAL A 106 -19.34 -5.85 -21.17
N ASP A 107 -18.21 -6.44 -21.56
CA ASP A 107 -17.91 -7.84 -21.28
C ASP A 107 -17.58 -8.08 -19.79
N ASP A 108 -17.37 -9.35 -19.43
CA ASP A 108 -17.08 -9.75 -18.03
C ASP A 108 -15.77 -9.14 -17.54
N VAL A 109 -14.76 -9.05 -18.41
CA VAL A 109 -13.44 -8.51 -18.10
C VAL A 109 -13.54 -7.03 -17.77
N LYS A 110 -14.19 -6.25 -18.63
CA LYS A 110 -14.40 -4.81 -18.41
C LYS A 110 -15.32 -4.54 -17.23
N SER A 111 -16.33 -5.38 -17.00
CA SER A 111 -17.21 -5.26 -15.83
C SER A 111 -16.44 -5.47 -14.52
N LEU A 112 -15.56 -6.46 -14.47
CA LEU A 112 -14.70 -6.72 -13.32
C LEU A 112 -13.68 -5.58 -13.12
N GLU A 113 -13.02 -5.13 -14.18
CA GLU A 113 -12.12 -3.97 -14.18
C GLU A 113 -12.80 -2.74 -13.56
N PHE A 114 -14.02 -2.46 -14.04
CA PHE A 114 -14.82 -1.35 -13.56
C PHE A 114 -15.14 -1.44 -12.05
N SER A 115 -15.53 -2.63 -11.60
CA SER A 115 -15.83 -2.87 -10.19
C SER A 115 -14.60 -2.67 -9.27
N ILE A 116 -13.40 -3.07 -9.73
CA ILE A 116 -12.16 -2.86 -8.99
C ILE A 116 -11.81 -1.37 -8.94
N VAL A 117 -11.95 -0.69 -10.05
CA VAL A 117 -11.68 0.76 -10.16
C VAL A 117 -12.59 1.58 -9.25
N GLU A 118 -13.90 1.31 -9.28
CA GLU A 118 -14.86 1.97 -8.39
C GLU A 118 -14.47 1.75 -6.93
N ASN A 119 -14.12 0.50 -6.58
CA ASN A 119 -13.71 0.18 -5.22
C ASN A 119 -12.43 0.90 -4.80
N VAL A 120 -11.43 0.98 -5.69
CA VAL A 120 -10.14 1.65 -5.40
C VAL A 120 -10.29 3.18 -5.28
N GLN A 121 -11.28 3.79 -5.92
CA GLN A 121 -11.55 5.24 -5.84
C GLN A 121 -12.32 5.65 -4.58
N ARG A 122 -12.66 4.71 -3.70
CA ARG A 122 -13.34 5.03 -2.44
C ARG A 122 -12.40 5.77 -1.50
N GLN A 123 -12.96 6.70 -0.72
CA GLN A 123 -12.20 7.51 0.22
C GLN A 123 -11.90 6.80 1.55
N ASP A 124 -12.58 5.69 1.82
CA ASP A 124 -12.56 4.95 3.09
C ASP A 124 -11.63 3.70 3.07
N LEU A 125 -10.83 3.52 2.01
CA LEU A 125 -9.90 2.41 1.91
C LEU A 125 -8.68 2.60 2.80
N ASN A 126 -8.26 1.52 3.47
CA ASN A 126 -6.94 1.50 4.08
C ASN A 126 -5.84 1.27 3.02
N ALA A 127 -4.58 1.60 3.38
CA ALA A 127 -3.46 1.55 2.44
C ALA A 127 -3.17 0.13 1.88
N VAL A 128 -3.53 -0.92 2.60
CA VAL A 128 -3.33 -2.31 2.17
C VAL A 128 -4.43 -2.73 1.17
N GLU A 129 -5.68 -2.34 1.43
CA GLU A 129 -6.78 -2.56 0.49
C GLU A 129 -6.57 -1.84 -0.82
N GLU A 130 -6.14 -0.57 -0.75
CA GLU A 130 -5.77 0.23 -1.92
C GLU A 130 -4.66 -0.47 -2.73
N ALA A 131 -3.59 -0.92 -2.06
CA ALA A 131 -2.49 -1.63 -2.70
C ALA A 131 -2.93 -2.94 -3.36
N ARG A 132 -3.80 -3.72 -2.70
CA ARG A 132 -4.38 -4.97 -3.27
C ARG A 132 -5.24 -4.68 -4.49
N GLY A 133 -6.00 -3.58 -4.48
CA GLY A 133 -6.75 -3.12 -5.66
C GLY A 133 -5.82 -2.80 -6.83
N TYR A 134 -4.74 -2.07 -6.60
CA TYR A 134 -3.73 -1.78 -7.62
C TYR A 134 -3.05 -3.05 -8.15
N GLN A 135 -2.72 -3.99 -7.27
CA GLN A 135 -2.11 -5.25 -7.67
C GLN A 135 -3.02 -6.06 -8.60
N ARG A 136 -4.33 -6.10 -8.32
CA ARG A 136 -5.31 -6.75 -9.19
C ARG A 136 -5.38 -6.09 -10.56
N LEU A 137 -5.39 -4.75 -10.63
CA LEU A 137 -5.38 -4.03 -11.91
C LEU A 137 -4.11 -4.32 -12.73
N VAL A 138 -2.96 -4.47 -12.07
CA VAL A 138 -1.71 -4.85 -12.74
C VAL A 138 -1.75 -6.30 -13.22
N ASN A 139 -2.16 -7.23 -12.37
CA ASN A 139 -2.08 -8.67 -12.66
C ASN A 139 -3.18 -9.15 -13.62
N ASP A 140 -4.42 -8.71 -13.40
CA ASP A 140 -5.59 -9.24 -14.11
C ASP A 140 -5.87 -8.47 -15.42
N PHE A 141 -5.44 -7.19 -15.50
CA PHE A 141 -5.73 -6.29 -16.62
C PHE A 141 -4.50 -5.70 -17.31
N ASN A 142 -3.30 -6.18 -16.96
CA ASN A 142 -2.04 -5.74 -17.56
C ASN A 142 -1.80 -4.21 -17.50
N TYR A 143 -2.26 -3.55 -16.44
CA TYR A 143 -1.94 -2.15 -16.21
C TYR A 143 -0.48 -2.00 -15.81
N ASN A 144 0.25 -1.15 -16.53
CA ASN A 144 1.54 -0.69 -16.03
C ASN A 144 1.36 0.45 -15.00
N GLN A 145 2.41 0.74 -14.22
CA GLN A 145 2.32 1.76 -13.17
C GLN A 145 2.02 3.16 -13.71
N GLU A 146 2.39 3.45 -14.95
CA GLU A 146 2.15 4.74 -15.59
C GLU A 146 0.67 4.89 -15.97
N LYS A 147 0.11 3.91 -16.68
CA LYS A 147 -1.30 3.86 -17.03
C LYS A 147 -2.17 3.92 -15.77
N LEU A 148 -1.78 3.18 -14.71
CA LEU A 148 -2.49 3.17 -13.44
C LEU A 148 -2.43 4.54 -12.75
N SER A 149 -1.28 5.23 -12.76
CA SER A 149 -1.13 6.57 -12.18
C SER A 149 -1.99 7.62 -12.86
N GLN A 150 -2.02 7.62 -14.18
CA GLN A 150 -2.88 8.50 -14.98
C GLN A 150 -4.36 8.23 -14.70
N PHE A 151 -4.73 6.96 -14.65
CA PHE A 151 -6.09 6.51 -14.47
C PHE A 151 -6.66 6.82 -13.07
N ILE A 152 -5.88 6.57 -12.02
CA ILE A 152 -6.29 6.83 -10.63
C ILE A 152 -6.10 8.31 -10.25
N GLY A 153 -5.29 9.08 -10.99
CA GLY A 153 -4.94 10.46 -10.65
C GLY A 153 -3.96 10.60 -9.49
N LYS A 154 -3.14 9.56 -9.24
CA LYS A 154 -2.05 9.56 -8.25
C LYS A 154 -0.70 9.56 -8.95
N SER A 155 0.36 10.01 -8.27
CA SER A 155 1.70 9.95 -8.83
C SER A 155 2.18 8.50 -9.02
N ARG A 156 3.04 8.25 -10.02
CA ARG A 156 3.66 6.94 -10.25
C ARG A 156 4.42 6.44 -9.02
N SER A 157 5.11 7.34 -8.31
CA SER A 157 5.80 7.02 -7.07
C SER A 157 4.85 6.58 -5.94
N TYR A 158 3.66 7.18 -5.87
CA TYR A 158 2.63 6.76 -4.92
C TYR A 158 2.18 5.32 -5.20
N ILE A 159 1.82 5.01 -6.46
CA ILE A 159 1.40 3.66 -6.89
C ILE A 159 2.51 2.63 -6.60
N ALA A 160 3.75 2.94 -6.99
CA ALA A 160 4.89 2.05 -6.73
C ALA A 160 5.10 1.78 -5.23
N ASN A 161 4.99 2.80 -4.39
CA ASN A 161 5.10 2.66 -2.94
C ASN A 161 3.94 1.85 -2.33
N SER A 162 2.72 2.03 -2.85
CA SER A 162 1.56 1.23 -2.43
C SER A 162 1.75 -0.24 -2.80
N LEU A 163 2.15 -0.56 -4.02
CA LEU A 163 2.42 -1.93 -4.45
C LEU A 163 3.55 -2.59 -3.63
N ARG A 164 4.61 -1.83 -3.29
CA ARG A 164 5.70 -2.33 -2.47
C ARG A 164 5.27 -2.69 -1.04
N LEU A 165 4.20 -2.12 -0.49
CA LEU A 165 3.68 -2.52 0.81
C LEU A 165 3.34 -4.01 0.87
N LEU A 166 2.82 -4.57 -0.23
CA LEU A 166 2.41 -5.96 -0.31
C LEU A 166 3.58 -6.97 -0.26
N SER A 167 4.83 -6.50 -0.34
CA SER A 167 6.01 -7.33 -0.11
C SER A 167 6.29 -7.60 1.37
N LEU A 168 5.56 -6.96 2.29
CA LEU A 168 5.68 -7.18 3.72
C LEU A 168 4.94 -8.46 4.16
N PRO A 169 5.38 -9.10 5.26
CA PRO A 169 4.67 -10.22 5.86
C PRO A 169 3.22 -9.85 6.24
N GLU A 170 2.31 -10.83 6.14
CA GLU A 170 0.88 -10.61 6.40
C GLU A 170 0.60 -10.08 7.83
N GLU A 171 1.43 -10.47 8.81
CA GLU A 171 1.35 -9.92 10.18
C GLU A 171 1.53 -8.39 10.20
N VAL A 172 2.49 -7.86 9.46
CA VAL A 172 2.72 -6.40 9.37
C VAL A 172 1.59 -5.72 8.62
N LEU A 173 1.09 -6.34 7.54
CA LEU A 173 -0.06 -5.82 6.79
C LEU A 173 -1.31 -5.76 7.67
N THR A 174 -1.54 -6.77 8.51
CA THR A 174 -2.64 -6.78 9.48
C THR A 174 -2.54 -5.62 10.47
N MET A 175 -1.34 -5.31 10.98
CA MET A 175 -1.13 -4.15 11.85
C MET A 175 -1.48 -2.82 11.16
N VAL A 176 -1.23 -2.71 9.85
CA VAL A 176 -1.63 -1.54 9.07
C VAL A 176 -3.15 -1.48 8.88
N VAL A 177 -3.79 -2.60 8.57
CA VAL A 177 -5.26 -2.69 8.41
C VAL A 177 -5.97 -2.31 9.70
N GLN A 178 -5.45 -2.74 10.86
CA GLN A 178 -5.98 -2.41 12.18
C GLN A 178 -5.69 -0.97 12.63
N GLY A 179 -4.90 -0.20 11.86
CA GLY A 179 -4.52 1.16 12.21
C GLY A 179 -3.42 1.28 13.28
N ASN A 180 -2.87 0.15 13.75
CA ASN A 180 -1.78 0.12 14.73
C ASN A 180 -0.46 0.64 14.15
N LEU A 181 -0.31 0.53 12.83
CA LEU A 181 0.87 0.97 12.09
C LEU A 181 0.44 1.81 10.87
N SER A 182 1.02 2.99 10.69
CA SER A 182 0.71 3.78 9.48
C SER A 182 1.42 3.23 8.25
N ALA A 183 0.90 3.55 7.05
CA ALA A 183 1.54 3.21 5.78
C ALA A 183 2.98 3.75 5.66
N GLY A 184 3.28 4.89 6.31
CA GLY A 184 4.63 5.47 6.38
C GLY A 184 5.60 4.59 7.16
N HIS A 185 5.17 4.11 8.33
CA HIS A 185 5.94 3.16 9.14
C HIS A 185 6.17 1.85 8.38
N ALA A 186 5.12 1.28 7.78
CA ALA A 186 5.21 0.05 7.03
C ALA A 186 6.19 0.15 5.84
N ARG A 187 6.20 1.28 5.12
CA ARG A 187 7.16 1.51 4.02
C ARG A 187 8.61 1.45 4.48
N SER A 188 8.93 1.95 5.68
CA SER A 188 10.30 1.90 6.20
C SER A 188 10.79 0.48 6.45
N LEU A 189 9.86 -0.46 6.73
CA LEU A 189 10.15 -1.86 7.04
C LEU A 189 10.42 -2.73 5.80
N ILE A 190 10.11 -2.24 4.59
CA ILE A 190 10.28 -3.01 3.35
C ILE A 190 11.75 -3.40 3.16
N GLY A 191 11.98 -4.70 2.91
CA GLY A 191 13.32 -5.25 2.72
C GLY A 191 14.07 -5.59 4.02
N LEU A 192 13.42 -5.51 5.19
CA LEU A 192 13.95 -6.06 6.44
C LEU A 192 13.50 -7.51 6.64
N ASN A 193 14.43 -8.40 6.97
CA ASN A 193 14.10 -9.80 7.27
C ASN A 193 13.32 -9.96 8.58
N ASN A 194 13.55 -9.08 9.55
CA ASN A 194 12.91 -9.04 10.87
C ASN A 194 11.88 -7.92 10.99
N SER A 195 11.17 -7.63 9.89
CA SER A 195 10.19 -6.55 9.80
C SER A 195 9.08 -6.65 10.85
N VAL A 196 8.65 -7.85 11.22
CA VAL A 196 7.62 -8.09 12.25
C VAL A 196 8.08 -7.63 13.64
N ASP A 197 9.30 -8.01 14.05
CA ASP A 197 9.83 -7.62 15.37
C ASP A 197 10.06 -6.11 15.46
N VAL A 198 10.52 -5.52 14.35
CA VAL A 198 10.72 -4.07 14.29
C VAL A 198 9.37 -3.34 14.28
N ALA A 199 8.35 -3.86 13.60
CA ALA A 199 6.99 -3.32 13.64
C ALA A 199 6.43 -3.30 15.07
N LYS A 200 6.56 -4.41 15.81
CA LYS A 200 6.14 -4.50 17.22
C LYS A 200 6.83 -3.44 18.09
N LYS A 201 8.15 -3.24 17.91
CA LYS A 201 8.92 -2.20 18.63
C LYS A 201 8.48 -0.79 18.29
N ILE A 202 8.12 -0.52 17.03
CA ILE A 202 7.60 0.79 16.58
C ILE A 202 6.28 1.09 17.29
N ILE A 203 5.39 0.11 17.38
CA ILE A 203 4.08 0.23 18.03
C ILE A 203 4.26 0.42 19.55
N GLU A 204 5.04 -0.43 20.18
CA GLU A 204 5.30 -0.41 21.63
C GLU A 204 5.88 0.95 22.08
N LYS A 205 6.88 1.44 21.36
CA LYS A 205 7.55 2.71 21.66
C LYS A 205 6.85 3.95 21.08
N LYS A 206 5.73 3.79 20.39
CA LYS A 206 4.97 4.86 19.72
C LYS A 206 5.87 5.79 18.89
N LEU A 207 6.79 5.20 18.12
CA LEU A 207 7.76 5.95 17.33
C LEU A 207 7.09 6.70 16.19
N SER A 208 7.59 7.89 15.86
CA SER A 208 7.24 8.60 14.63
C SER A 208 7.86 7.92 13.40
N VAL A 209 7.36 8.24 12.19
CA VAL A 209 7.91 7.69 10.93
C VAL A 209 9.40 7.94 10.81
N ARG A 210 9.89 9.16 11.14
CA ARG A 210 11.32 9.51 11.10
C ARG A 210 12.15 8.69 12.08
N GLN A 211 11.66 8.49 13.32
CA GLN A 211 12.33 7.65 14.31
C GLN A 211 12.37 6.19 13.86
N SER A 212 11.33 5.71 13.21
CA SER A 212 11.26 4.37 12.63
C SER A 212 12.29 4.18 11.52
N GLU A 213 12.47 5.18 10.65
CA GLU A 213 13.49 5.15 9.59
C GLU A 213 14.91 5.08 10.18
N ILE A 214 15.19 5.83 11.24
CA ILE A 214 16.48 5.78 11.95
C ILE A 214 16.68 4.39 12.57
N LEU A 215 15.66 3.86 13.24
CA LEU A 215 15.70 2.52 13.83
C LEU A 215 15.99 1.46 12.76
N VAL A 216 15.27 1.49 11.65
CA VAL A 216 15.45 0.59 10.51
C VAL A 216 16.86 0.67 9.93
N LYS A 217 17.42 1.89 9.79
CA LYS A 217 18.79 2.09 9.34
C LYS A 217 19.78 1.41 10.28
N GLN A 218 19.63 1.56 11.60
CA GLN A 218 20.47 0.89 12.58
C GLN A 218 20.43 -0.64 12.45
N PHE A 219 19.25 -1.23 12.19
CA PHE A 219 19.11 -2.67 11.96
C PHE A 219 19.78 -3.12 10.66
N ARG A 220 19.73 -2.33 9.60
CA ARG A 220 20.43 -2.60 8.34
C ARG A 220 21.95 -2.51 8.52
N ASP A 221 22.42 -1.47 9.19
CA ASP A 221 23.86 -1.23 9.39
C ASP A 221 24.50 -2.27 10.34
N LYS A 222 23.77 -2.73 11.38
CA LYS A 222 24.22 -3.84 12.24
C LYS A 222 24.40 -5.14 11.45
N LYS A 223 23.54 -5.43 10.48
CA LYS A 223 23.68 -6.61 9.61
C LYS A 223 24.93 -6.54 8.72
N PHE A 224 25.32 -5.34 8.29
CA PHE A 224 26.58 -5.14 7.53
C PHE A 224 27.83 -5.33 8.41
N LYS A 225 27.79 -4.96 9.68
CA LYS A 225 28.92 -5.15 10.60
C LYS A 225 29.12 -6.61 11.06
N LEU A 226 28.07 -7.44 11.01
CA LEU A 226 28.15 -8.86 11.42
C LEU A 226 28.69 -9.80 10.34
N VAL A 227 28.88 -9.36 9.10
CA VAL A 227 29.29 -10.22 7.97
C VAL A 227 30.78 -10.12 7.63
N THR A 228 31.52 -9.19 8.17
CA THR A 228 32.98 -9.27 8.09
C THR A 228 33.48 -10.20 9.22
N LYS A 229 33.54 -11.54 8.96
CA LYS A 229 34.43 -12.41 9.70
C LYS A 229 35.82 -11.78 9.60
N LYS A 230 36.30 -11.19 10.69
CA LYS A 230 37.71 -10.77 10.79
C LYS A 230 38.55 -12.00 10.52
N ASP A 231 39.49 -11.89 9.60
CA ASP A 231 40.44 -12.94 9.31
C ASP A 231 41.12 -13.34 10.64
N SER A 232 41.22 -14.64 10.91
CA SER A 232 41.87 -15.13 12.17
C SER A 232 43.25 -14.54 12.40
N ASN A 233 44.01 -14.36 11.31
CA ASN A 233 45.33 -13.74 11.33
C ASN A 233 45.29 -12.28 11.80
N ILE A 234 44.23 -11.53 11.45
CA ILE A 234 44.05 -10.14 11.88
C ILE A 234 43.69 -10.07 13.37
N LEU A 235 42.91 -11.03 13.85
CA LEU A 235 42.57 -11.13 15.27
C LEU A 235 43.80 -11.45 16.13
N ASP A 236 44.68 -12.32 15.65
CA ASP A 236 45.93 -12.66 16.34
C ASP A 236 46.90 -11.47 16.36
N LEU A 237 47.02 -10.75 15.23
CA LEU A 237 47.79 -9.50 15.20
C LEU A 237 47.25 -8.41 16.12
N GLN A 238 45.92 -8.29 16.25
CA GLN A 238 45.32 -7.39 17.23
C GLN A 238 45.74 -7.73 18.66
N LYS A 239 45.65 -9.00 19.06
CA LYS A 239 46.06 -9.45 20.40
C LYS A 239 47.53 -9.17 20.69
N ILE A 240 48.41 -9.47 19.73
CA ILE A 240 49.85 -9.21 19.87
C ILE A 240 50.12 -7.71 20.10
N LEU A 241 49.41 -6.84 19.35
CA LEU A 241 49.56 -5.39 19.51
C LEU A 241 48.98 -4.90 20.86
N GLU A 242 47.85 -5.44 21.29
CA GLU A 242 47.23 -5.13 22.57
C GLU A 242 48.14 -5.54 23.72
N GLU A 243 48.74 -6.74 23.68
CA GLU A 243 49.70 -7.21 24.70
C GLU A 243 50.98 -6.35 24.77
N LYS A 244 51.50 -5.91 23.60
CA LYS A 244 52.71 -5.08 23.56
C LYS A 244 52.48 -3.64 23.97
N THR A 245 51.35 -3.06 23.63
CA THR A 245 51.08 -1.64 23.89
C THR A 245 50.30 -1.39 25.16
N GLY A 246 49.55 -2.38 25.65
CA GLY A 246 48.61 -2.25 26.76
C GLY A 246 47.39 -1.42 26.44
N LEU A 247 47.14 -1.16 25.14
CA LEU A 247 46.04 -0.36 24.66
C LEU A 247 45.06 -1.22 23.86
N SER A 248 43.79 -0.84 23.80
CA SER A 248 42.83 -1.48 22.92
C SER A 248 43.14 -1.15 21.44
N VAL A 249 43.29 -2.19 20.61
CA VAL A 249 43.70 -2.07 19.21
C VAL A 249 42.60 -2.56 18.30
N SER A 250 42.31 -1.80 17.26
CA SER A 250 41.38 -2.18 16.22
C SER A 250 42.05 -2.13 14.84
N ILE A 251 42.09 -3.29 14.16
CA ILE A 251 42.60 -3.39 12.78
C ILE A 251 41.41 -3.58 11.84
N ASN A 252 41.28 -2.68 10.88
CA ASN A 252 40.25 -2.74 9.86
C ASN A 252 40.88 -2.86 8.45
N ASN A 253 41.02 -4.09 7.97
CA ASN A 253 41.61 -4.39 6.67
C ASN A 253 40.55 -4.38 5.56
N LYS A 254 40.86 -3.77 4.41
CA LYS A 254 40.02 -3.73 3.23
C LYS A 254 40.47 -4.83 2.23
N LYS A 255 39.59 -5.22 1.31
CA LYS A 255 39.87 -6.26 0.30
C LYS A 255 41.05 -5.96 -0.64
N ASN A 256 41.48 -4.71 -0.73
CA ASN A 256 42.63 -4.28 -1.54
C ASN A 256 43.94 -4.22 -0.74
N ASN A 257 44.05 -4.91 0.37
CA ASN A 257 45.19 -4.93 1.30
C ASN A 257 45.56 -3.55 1.91
N THR A 258 44.69 -2.56 1.82
CA THR A 258 44.79 -1.32 2.59
C THR A 258 43.99 -1.43 3.86
N GLY A 259 44.35 -0.70 4.92
CA GLY A 259 43.65 -0.76 6.17
C GLY A 259 43.91 0.43 7.08
N ILE A 260 43.25 0.41 8.20
CA ILE A 260 43.43 1.37 9.30
C ILE A 260 43.67 0.59 10.57
N ILE A 261 44.73 0.97 11.29
CA ILE A 261 44.99 0.51 12.65
C ILE A 261 44.67 1.68 13.58
N SER A 262 43.83 1.43 14.59
CA SER A 262 43.43 2.42 15.57
C SER A 262 43.80 1.94 16.95
N PHE A 263 44.42 2.82 17.74
CA PHE A 263 44.73 2.61 19.15
C PHE A 263 43.82 3.52 19.96
N GLU A 264 43.18 2.97 20.98
CA GLU A 264 42.29 3.71 21.87
C GLU A 264 43.04 3.98 23.18
N TYR A 265 43.28 5.26 23.50
CA TYR A 265 43.94 5.69 24.71
C TYR A 265 43.01 6.53 25.59
N ARG A 266 43.21 6.51 26.91
CA ARG A 266 42.38 7.21 27.89
C ARG A 266 42.98 8.51 28.39
N ASP A 267 44.33 8.62 28.34
CA ASP A 267 45.07 9.78 28.80
C ASP A 267 46.32 10.02 27.93
N LEU A 268 46.95 11.19 28.09
CA LEU A 268 48.16 11.58 27.33
C LEU A 268 49.38 10.74 27.65
N GLU A 269 49.48 10.17 28.85
CA GLU A 269 50.60 9.31 29.24
C GLU A 269 50.60 8.01 28.44
N GLN A 270 49.42 7.45 28.19
CA GLN A 270 49.27 6.29 27.33
C GLN A 270 49.63 6.60 25.87
N LEU A 271 49.30 7.80 25.38
CA LEU A 271 49.67 8.25 24.04
C LEU A 271 51.20 8.40 23.94
N ASP A 272 51.85 9.04 24.90
CA ASP A 272 53.31 9.22 24.92
C ASP A 272 54.05 7.87 24.98
N LYS A 273 53.52 6.92 25.75
CA LYS A 273 54.02 5.56 25.80
C LYS A 273 53.93 4.86 24.45
N LEU A 274 52.80 4.98 23.74
CA LEU A 274 52.63 4.44 22.40
C LEU A 274 53.65 5.06 21.43
N ILE A 275 53.80 6.39 21.45
CA ILE A 275 54.77 7.10 20.60
C ILE A 275 56.20 6.65 20.89
N SER A 276 56.57 6.44 22.15
CA SER A 276 57.91 5.94 22.54
C SER A 276 58.15 4.53 22.03
N ILE A 277 57.16 3.63 22.09
CA ILE A 277 57.27 2.27 21.55
C ILE A 277 57.47 2.29 20.02
N ILE A 278 56.77 3.17 19.31
CA ILE A 278 56.92 3.30 17.87
C ILE A 278 58.29 3.87 17.50
N LYS A 279 58.79 4.88 18.24
CA LYS A 279 60.09 5.52 17.99
C LYS A 279 61.28 4.59 18.29
N ASN A 280 61.18 3.75 19.33
CA ASN A 280 62.27 2.87 19.74
C ASN A 280 62.42 1.61 18.88
N ASN A 281 61.48 1.33 18.00
CA ASN A 281 61.47 0.19 17.07
C ASN A 281 61.72 0.61 15.60
N TYR A 282 62.08 1.86 15.36
CA TYR A 282 62.59 2.42 14.13
C TYR A 282 64.00 2.95 14.32
#